data_1170672e8dfbab8ec6a711041addc3e2
#
_entry.id   1170672e8dfbab8ec6a711041addc3e2
#
_cell.length_a   1.000
_cell.length_b   1.000
_cell.length_c   1.000
_cell.angle_alpha   90.00
_cell.angle_beta   90.00
_cell.angle_gamma   90.00
#
_symmetry.space_group_name_H-M   'P 1'
#
loop_
_entity.id
_entity.type
_entity.pdbx_description
1 polymer ?
#
loop_
_entity_poly.entity_id
_entity_poly.type
_entity_poly.pdbx_seq_one_letter_code
_entity_poly.pdbx_strand_id
1 'polypeptide(L)'
;MADLPDNALLSSVNLPGSHDTGTASVVEDFVAQFSITSCQKYYYEEQLNIGVRSFDIRCNAQKDKASPEDVRIVHGDKKWACSDRNGNPLTLKNILDESVRFLNEHPTESIVMMVKPDDGSTEGLARAVGSFIKKEVAKGNSCRVWTGNDIPSIKEARGKIVFIRRYDIDTNKYNPADDNLNERWFGINLGRLFLRRL
;
A
#
# COMPACT_ATOMS: atom_id res chain seq x y z
N MET A 1 -10.83 -11.09 -10.86
CA MET A 1 -10.29 -10.55 -12.16
C MET A 1 -10.07 -11.63 -13.23
N ALA A 2 -10.49 -12.86 -12.97
CA ALA A 2 -10.29 -14.00 -13.90
C ALA A 2 -10.87 -13.74 -15.30
N ASP A 3 -12.06 -13.15 -15.38
CA ASP A 3 -12.81 -12.95 -16.63
C ASP A 3 -12.42 -11.70 -17.43
N LEU A 4 -11.48 -10.91 -16.92
CA LEU A 4 -11.00 -9.72 -17.61
C LEU A 4 -9.98 -10.09 -18.70
N PRO A 5 -9.96 -9.37 -19.85
CA PRO A 5 -9.00 -9.62 -20.93
C PRO A 5 -7.57 -9.46 -20.46
N ASP A 6 -6.72 -10.43 -20.78
CA ASP A 6 -5.30 -10.47 -20.36
C ASP A 6 -4.50 -9.23 -20.78
N ASN A 7 -4.79 -8.71 -21.97
CA ASN A 7 -4.08 -7.58 -22.56
C ASN A 7 -4.66 -6.20 -22.21
N ALA A 8 -5.79 -6.13 -21.51
CA ALA A 8 -6.32 -4.86 -21.03
C ALA A 8 -5.37 -4.27 -19.98
N LEU A 9 -5.23 -2.95 -19.97
CA LEU A 9 -4.44 -2.27 -18.93
C LEU A 9 -5.25 -2.23 -17.61
N LEU A 10 -4.57 -2.39 -16.49
CA LEU A 10 -5.20 -2.28 -15.17
C LEU A 10 -5.91 -0.92 -14.98
N SER A 11 -5.41 0.14 -15.58
CA SER A 11 -6.02 1.48 -15.57
C SER A 11 -7.33 1.59 -16.37
N SER A 12 -7.66 0.63 -17.20
CA SER A 12 -8.93 0.61 -17.95
C SER A 12 -10.07 -0.07 -17.18
N VAL A 13 -9.80 -0.58 -15.98
CA VAL A 13 -10.78 -1.29 -15.16
C VAL A 13 -11.21 -0.41 -13.99
N ASN A 14 -12.52 -0.33 -13.74
CA ASN A 14 -13.06 0.28 -12.55
C ASN A 14 -12.92 -0.69 -11.37
N LEU A 15 -12.06 -0.34 -10.41
CA LEU A 15 -11.87 -1.13 -9.20
C LEU A 15 -12.62 -0.51 -8.03
N PRO A 16 -13.39 -1.30 -7.26
CA PRO A 16 -13.89 -0.84 -5.97
C PRO A 16 -12.74 -0.38 -5.08
N GLY A 17 -12.85 0.83 -4.53
CA GLY A 17 -11.79 1.42 -3.72
C GLY A 17 -12.28 1.90 -2.36
N SER A 18 -11.35 2.02 -1.41
CA SER A 18 -11.61 2.57 -0.09
C SER A 18 -10.67 3.75 0.20
N HIS A 19 -11.26 4.81 0.76
CA HIS A 19 -10.54 5.99 1.25
C HIS A 19 -10.12 5.76 2.70
N ASP A 20 -8.90 6.17 3.08
CA ASP A 20 -8.36 5.98 4.44
C ASP A 20 -8.62 4.55 4.97
N THR A 21 -8.14 3.61 4.23
CA THR A 21 -8.48 2.17 4.31
C THR A 21 -8.38 1.57 5.72
N GLY A 22 -7.42 2.01 6.54
CA GLY A 22 -7.16 1.46 7.87
C GLY A 22 -8.11 1.95 8.97
N THR A 23 -9.02 2.88 8.67
CA THR A 23 -9.78 3.64 9.69
C THR A 23 -11.05 2.97 10.18
N ALA A 24 -11.17 1.65 10.09
CA ALA A 24 -12.29 0.91 10.70
C ALA A 24 -12.29 1.01 12.23
N SER A 25 -11.11 1.15 12.84
CA SER A 25 -10.94 1.47 14.25
C SER A 25 -9.76 2.44 14.39
N VAL A 26 -10.04 3.62 14.91
CA VAL A 26 -9.03 4.64 15.23
C VAL A 26 -8.92 4.71 16.74
N VAL A 27 -7.73 4.42 17.26
CA VAL A 27 -7.43 4.51 18.67
C VAL A 27 -7.15 5.96 18.98
N GLU A 28 -7.98 6.49 19.84
CA GLU A 28 -7.78 7.67 20.68
C GLU A 28 -8.53 8.95 20.39
N ASP A 29 -8.75 9.55 21.50
CA ASP A 29 -9.38 10.79 21.90
C ASP A 29 -10.91 10.81 21.87
N PHE A 30 -11.45 11.46 22.90
CA PHE A 30 -12.86 11.80 23.05
C PHE A 30 -13.49 12.36 21.76
N VAL A 31 -12.68 12.99 20.90
CA VAL A 31 -13.09 13.52 19.59
C VAL A 31 -13.26 12.39 18.54
N ALA A 32 -12.50 11.32 18.63
CA ALA A 32 -12.64 10.15 17.73
C ALA A 32 -13.97 9.41 17.96
N GLN A 33 -14.54 9.50 19.16
CA GLN A 33 -15.88 8.97 19.44
C GLN A 33 -16.99 9.65 18.63
N PHE A 34 -16.73 10.82 18.05
CA PHE A 34 -17.66 11.52 17.16
C PHE A 34 -17.51 11.12 15.68
N SER A 35 -16.82 10.03 15.37
CA SER A 35 -16.73 9.46 14.03
C SER A 35 -16.10 10.37 12.96
N ILE A 36 -15.38 11.43 13.34
CA ILE A 36 -14.77 12.37 12.38
C ILE A 36 -13.58 11.73 11.67
N THR A 37 -12.92 10.75 12.30
CA THR A 37 -11.70 10.10 11.79
C THR A 37 -11.96 8.70 11.25
N SER A 38 -13.09 8.07 11.55
CA SER A 38 -13.46 6.76 11.06
C SER A 38 -14.12 6.88 9.68
N CYS A 39 -13.37 6.58 8.62
CA CYS A 39 -13.87 6.60 7.25
C CYS A 39 -14.38 5.23 6.77
N GLN A 40 -14.06 4.16 7.50
CA GLN A 40 -14.38 2.79 7.12
C GLN A 40 -15.16 2.08 8.22
N LYS A 41 -16.08 1.19 7.81
CA LYS A 41 -16.81 0.29 8.71
C LYS A 41 -16.13 -1.07 8.83
N TYR A 42 -15.46 -1.49 7.78
CA TYR A 42 -14.88 -2.83 7.64
C TYR A 42 -13.37 -2.78 7.82
N TYR A 43 -12.81 -3.75 8.53
CA TYR A 43 -11.38 -3.96 8.62
C TYR A 43 -10.79 -4.38 7.27
N TYR A 44 -9.48 -4.25 7.10
CA TYR A 44 -8.82 -4.44 5.82
C TYR A 44 -9.13 -5.82 5.17
N GLU A 45 -9.08 -6.89 5.96
CA GLU A 45 -9.41 -8.24 5.50
C GLU A 45 -10.86 -8.35 5.00
N GLU A 46 -11.80 -7.70 5.70
CA GLU A 46 -13.20 -7.69 5.30
C GLU A 46 -13.41 -6.92 4.00
N GLN A 47 -12.69 -5.80 3.85
CA GLN A 47 -12.72 -5.03 2.61
C GLN A 47 -12.24 -5.86 1.41
N LEU A 48 -11.16 -6.63 1.57
CA LEU A 48 -10.70 -7.59 0.55
C LEU A 48 -11.78 -8.62 0.20
N ASN A 49 -12.43 -9.20 1.22
CA ASN A 49 -13.44 -10.24 1.07
C ASN A 49 -14.73 -9.76 0.41
N ILE A 50 -15.12 -8.49 0.63
CA ILE A 50 -16.30 -7.90 -0.05
C ILE A 50 -15.96 -7.32 -1.44
N GLY A 51 -14.74 -7.46 -1.93
CA GLY A 51 -14.35 -7.12 -3.29
C GLY A 51 -13.64 -5.80 -3.49
N VAL A 52 -13.24 -5.08 -2.44
CA VAL A 52 -12.39 -3.89 -2.56
C VAL A 52 -11.01 -4.31 -3.08
N ARG A 53 -10.48 -3.58 -4.06
CA ARG A 53 -9.20 -3.88 -4.73
C ARG A 53 -8.28 -2.67 -4.88
N SER A 54 -8.75 -1.47 -4.54
CA SER A 54 -7.96 -0.25 -4.54
C SER A 54 -7.99 0.38 -3.14
N PHE A 55 -6.83 0.57 -2.53
CA PHE A 55 -6.69 0.92 -1.12
C PHE A 55 -5.84 2.18 -0.95
N ASP A 56 -6.35 3.16 -0.18
CA ASP A 56 -5.66 4.37 0.22
C ASP A 56 -5.02 4.15 1.60
N ILE A 57 -3.72 3.85 1.61
CA ILE A 57 -2.97 3.51 2.81
C ILE A 57 -2.20 4.74 3.32
N ARG A 58 -2.66 5.28 4.45
CA ARG A 58 -2.07 6.44 5.10
C ARG A 58 -1.15 6.01 6.22
N CYS A 59 0.07 6.53 6.20
CA CYS A 59 1.18 6.02 6.99
C CYS A 59 1.84 7.10 7.84
N ASN A 60 2.39 6.65 8.97
CA ASN A 60 3.34 7.40 9.79
C ASN A 60 4.56 6.52 10.07
N ALA A 61 5.73 6.93 9.59
CA ALA A 61 7.01 6.34 9.94
C ALA A 61 7.72 7.26 10.93
N GLN A 62 7.88 6.81 12.17
CA GLN A 62 8.45 7.62 13.26
C GLN A 62 9.96 7.87 13.12
N LYS A 63 10.65 7.12 12.28
CA LYS A 63 12.11 7.17 12.10
C LYS A 63 12.49 6.94 10.63
N ASP A 64 13.64 7.50 10.23
CA ASP A 64 14.14 7.40 8.84
C ASP A 64 14.56 5.99 8.45
N LYS A 65 14.98 5.16 9.41
CA LYS A 65 15.32 3.75 9.18
C LYS A 65 14.19 2.88 9.72
N ALA A 66 13.05 2.88 9.03
CA ALA A 66 11.89 2.10 9.41
C ALA A 66 11.79 0.79 8.61
N SER A 67 11.30 -0.26 9.27
CA SER A 67 10.78 -1.47 8.64
C SER A 67 9.26 -1.38 8.56
N PRO A 68 8.55 -2.29 7.85
CA PRO A 68 7.09 -2.26 7.79
C PRO A 68 6.40 -2.35 9.17
N GLU A 69 7.03 -2.98 10.14
CA GLU A 69 6.56 -3.07 11.53
C GLU A 69 6.61 -1.72 12.25
N ASP A 70 7.56 -0.87 11.87
CA ASP A 70 7.77 0.47 12.48
C ASP A 70 6.83 1.53 11.91
N VAL A 71 6.13 1.24 10.82
CA VAL A 71 5.23 2.16 10.13
C VAL A 71 3.80 1.92 10.59
N ARG A 72 3.21 2.93 11.21
CA ARG A 72 1.82 2.90 11.67
C ARG A 72 0.86 3.32 10.56
N ILE A 73 -0.32 2.73 10.57
CA ILE A 73 -1.45 3.22 9.79
C ILE A 73 -2.16 4.28 10.60
N VAL A 74 -2.42 5.43 9.99
CA VAL A 74 -2.95 6.62 10.67
C VAL A 74 -3.99 7.32 9.79
N HIS A 75 -4.74 8.24 10.40
CA HIS A 75 -5.54 9.24 9.69
C HIS A 75 -5.04 10.64 10.07
N GLY A 76 -4.29 11.28 9.16
CA GLY A 76 -3.63 12.56 9.45
C GLY A 76 -2.46 12.42 10.44
N ASP A 77 -2.53 13.11 11.57
CA ASP A 77 -1.50 13.12 12.63
C ASP A 77 -1.34 11.74 13.30
N LYS A 78 -0.14 11.43 13.81
CA LYS A 78 0.21 10.21 14.56
C LYS A 78 -0.72 9.87 15.73
N LYS A 79 -1.38 10.86 16.32
CA LYS A 79 -2.36 10.67 17.39
C LYS A 79 -3.63 9.95 16.95
N TRP A 80 -3.91 9.94 15.64
CA TRP A 80 -5.03 9.23 15.03
C TRP A 80 -4.60 7.87 14.49
N ALA A 81 -3.89 7.10 15.30
CA ALA A 81 -3.42 5.77 14.94
C ALA A 81 -4.59 4.79 14.79
N CYS A 82 -4.53 3.98 13.73
CA CYS A 82 -5.49 2.92 13.51
C CYS A 82 -5.14 1.67 14.31
N SER A 83 -6.15 0.87 14.65
CA SER A 83 -5.98 -0.43 15.30
C SER A 83 -6.59 -1.57 14.50
N ASP A 84 -6.10 -2.78 14.77
CA ASP A 84 -6.72 -4.01 14.33
C ASP A 84 -7.99 -4.32 15.14
N ARG A 85 -8.67 -5.44 14.81
CA ARG A 85 -9.88 -5.91 15.50
C ARG A 85 -9.69 -6.18 17.00
N ASN A 86 -8.45 -6.47 17.41
CA ASN A 86 -8.10 -6.78 18.78
C ASN A 86 -7.64 -5.55 19.58
N GLY A 87 -7.67 -4.37 18.95
CA GLY A 87 -7.19 -3.12 19.55
C GLY A 87 -5.67 -2.96 19.49
N ASN A 88 -4.94 -3.85 18.81
CA ASN A 88 -3.51 -3.67 18.62
C ASN A 88 -3.24 -2.62 17.54
N PRO A 89 -2.13 -1.90 17.65
CA PRO A 89 -1.76 -0.92 16.64
C PRO A 89 -1.62 -1.53 15.25
N LEU A 90 -2.35 -0.98 14.27
CA LEU A 90 -2.27 -1.41 12.88
C LEU A 90 -1.00 -0.87 12.23
N THR A 91 -0.20 -1.75 11.64
CA THR A 91 1.06 -1.43 10.97
C THR A 91 0.99 -1.67 9.48
N LEU A 92 1.92 -1.09 8.74
CA LEU A 92 2.07 -1.38 7.31
C LEU A 92 2.33 -2.88 7.08
N LYS A 93 3.08 -3.53 7.99
CA LYS A 93 3.31 -4.97 7.92
C LYS A 93 2.00 -5.77 7.94
N ASN A 94 1.07 -5.44 8.83
CA ASN A 94 -0.22 -6.13 8.90
C ASN A 94 -0.98 -6.06 7.57
N ILE A 95 -1.02 -4.87 6.95
CA ILE A 95 -1.66 -4.66 5.64
C ILE A 95 -0.97 -5.47 4.54
N LEU A 96 0.38 -5.46 4.51
CA LEU A 96 1.16 -6.16 3.49
C LEU A 96 1.06 -7.69 3.62
N ASP A 97 1.16 -8.22 4.84
CA ASP A 97 1.05 -9.65 5.09
C ASP A 97 -0.34 -10.17 4.71
N GLU A 98 -1.39 -9.44 5.08
CA GLU A 98 -2.77 -9.77 4.73
C GLU A 98 -2.99 -9.73 3.21
N SER A 99 -2.40 -8.73 2.53
CA SER A 99 -2.44 -8.65 1.06
C SER A 99 -1.79 -9.85 0.39
N VAL A 100 -0.62 -10.27 0.89
CA VAL A 100 0.09 -11.45 0.37
C VAL A 100 -0.71 -12.73 0.64
N ARG A 101 -1.27 -12.86 1.86
CA ARG A 101 -2.14 -14.00 2.21
C ARG A 101 -3.33 -14.10 1.26
N PHE A 102 -4.05 -12.99 1.09
CA PHE A 102 -5.20 -12.91 0.18
C PHE A 102 -4.82 -13.30 -1.26
N LEU A 103 -3.72 -12.77 -1.80
CA LEU A 103 -3.29 -13.08 -3.17
C LEU A 103 -2.76 -14.52 -3.34
N ASN A 104 -2.34 -15.19 -2.28
CA ASN A 104 -2.03 -16.61 -2.32
C ASN A 104 -3.30 -17.46 -2.44
N GLU A 105 -4.36 -17.07 -1.76
CA GLU A 105 -5.67 -17.73 -1.79
C GLU A 105 -6.45 -17.37 -3.08
N HIS A 106 -6.21 -16.19 -3.65
CA HIS A 106 -6.89 -15.63 -4.80
C HIS A 106 -5.93 -15.19 -5.91
N PRO A 107 -5.21 -16.11 -6.58
CA PRO A 107 -4.11 -15.78 -7.49
C PRO A 107 -4.53 -15.06 -8.78
N THR A 108 -5.82 -15.03 -9.09
CA THR A 108 -6.36 -14.28 -10.24
C THR A 108 -6.72 -12.84 -9.91
N GLU A 109 -6.67 -12.47 -8.62
CA GLU A 109 -6.96 -11.11 -8.16
C GLU A 109 -5.71 -10.22 -8.18
N SER A 110 -5.92 -8.92 -8.05
CA SER A 110 -4.85 -7.93 -7.92
C SER A 110 -5.24 -6.89 -6.89
N ILE A 111 -4.25 -6.31 -6.21
CA ILE A 111 -4.44 -5.24 -5.24
C ILE A 111 -3.71 -3.99 -5.72
N VAL A 112 -4.41 -2.88 -5.86
CA VAL A 112 -3.80 -1.55 -6.08
C VAL A 112 -3.66 -0.88 -4.72
N MET A 113 -2.45 -0.55 -4.34
CA MET A 113 -2.14 0.03 -3.03
C MET A 113 -1.51 1.41 -3.19
N MET A 114 -2.29 2.44 -2.93
CA MET A 114 -1.82 3.83 -2.89
C MET A 114 -1.23 4.10 -1.51
N VAL A 115 0.08 4.36 -1.44
CA VAL A 115 0.78 4.59 -0.17
C VAL A 115 1.17 6.06 -0.06
N LYS A 116 0.80 6.69 1.06
CA LYS A 116 1.04 8.10 1.34
C LYS A 116 1.48 8.30 2.80
N PRO A 117 2.52 9.11 3.08
CA PRO A 117 2.76 9.58 4.42
C PRO A 117 1.73 10.68 4.76
N ASP A 118 1.02 10.54 5.86
CA ASP A 118 0.19 11.60 6.41
C ASP A 118 0.95 12.37 7.51
N ASP A 119 1.91 11.69 8.16
CA ASP A 119 2.82 12.26 9.13
C ASP A 119 4.13 11.44 9.17
N GLY A 120 5.17 11.96 9.83
CA GLY A 120 6.43 11.27 10.04
C GLY A 120 7.39 11.32 8.85
N SER A 121 8.32 10.36 8.81
CA SER A 121 9.41 10.32 7.84
C SER A 121 8.98 9.70 6.51
N THR A 122 9.04 10.47 5.43
CA THR A 122 8.88 9.97 4.06
C THR A 122 9.99 8.99 3.70
N GLU A 123 11.23 9.24 4.14
CA GLU A 123 12.36 8.34 3.95
C GLU A 123 12.13 7.00 4.66
N GLY A 124 11.66 7.05 5.91
CA GLY A 124 11.31 5.86 6.67
C GLY A 124 10.25 5.00 5.98
N LEU A 125 9.20 5.65 5.45
CA LEU A 125 8.18 4.97 4.67
C LEU A 125 8.77 4.34 3.39
N ALA A 126 9.60 5.08 2.66
CA ALA A 126 10.25 4.57 1.46
C ALA A 126 11.11 3.32 1.74
N ARG A 127 11.91 3.35 2.82
CA ARG A 127 12.71 2.19 3.25
C ARG A 127 11.86 1.00 3.67
N ALA A 128 10.77 1.24 4.39
CA ALA A 128 9.85 0.18 4.81
C ALA A 128 9.23 -0.52 3.61
N VAL A 129 8.67 0.23 2.65
CA VAL A 129 8.11 -0.32 1.40
C VAL A 129 9.20 -1.03 0.59
N GLY A 130 10.38 -0.41 0.44
CA GLY A 130 11.52 -0.99 -0.29
C GLY A 130 11.98 -2.32 0.30
N SER A 131 12.09 -2.40 1.63
CA SER A 131 12.49 -3.64 2.31
C SER A 131 11.50 -4.78 2.10
N PHE A 132 10.20 -4.46 2.06
CA PHE A 132 9.16 -5.44 1.73
C PHE A 132 9.29 -5.91 0.27
N ILE A 133 9.40 -4.99 -0.69
CA ILE A 133 9.56 -5.32 -2.11
C ILE A 133 10.79 -6.21 -2.31
N LYS A 134 11.92 -5.87 -1.69
CA LYS A 134 13.15 -6.67 -1.74
C LYS A 134 12.94 -8.11 -1.26
N LYS A 135 12.24 -8.28 -0.15
CA LYS A 135 11.88 -9.62 0.38
C LYS A 135 10.97 -10.38 -0.58
N GLU A 136 9.99 -9.70 -1.17
CA GLU A 136 9.07 -10.33 -2.13
C GLU A 136 9.79 -10.76 -3.42
N VAL A 137 10.65 -9.90 -3.96
CA VAL A 137 11.42 -10.21 -5.18
C VAL A 137 12.35 -11.41 -4.97
N ALA A 138 12.94 -11.54 -3.78
CA ALA A 138 13.79 -12.68 -3.45
C ALA A 138 13.05 -14.03 -3.50
N LYS A 139 11.71 -14.05 -3.47
CA LYS A 139 10.88 -15.25 -3.61
C LYS A 139 10.74 -15.74 -5.07
N GLY A 140 11.30 -15.01 -6.04
CA GLY A 140 11.24 -15.37 -7.46
C GLY A 140 9.81 -15.50 -7.98
N ASN A 141 9.43 -16.67 -8.50
CA ASN A 141 8.10 -16.91 -9.08
C ASN A 141 6.94 -16.75 -8.07
N SER A 142 7.22 -16.79 -6.77
CA SER A 142 6.23 -16.56 -5.71
C SER A 142 6.12 -15.09 -5.29
N CYS A 143 6.78 -14.18 -5.99
CA CYS A 143 6.71 -12.74 -5.73
C CYS A 143 5.29 -12.21 -5.93
N ARG A 144 4.75 -11.53 -4.92
CA ARG A 144 3.40 -10.94 -4.92
C ARG A 144 3.42 -9.43 -5.15
N VAL A 145 4.46 -8.89 -5.78
CA VAL A 145 4.58 -7.47 -6.10
C VAL A 145 4.82 -7.26 -7.58
N TRP A 146 4.13 -6.30 -8.17
CA TRP A 146 4.47 -5.78 -9.49
C TRP A 146 5.68 -4.86 -9.39
N THR A 147 6.73 -5.15 -10.14
CA THR A 147 8.01 -4.44 -10.08
C THR A 147 8.30 -3.58 -11.31
N GLY A 148 7.36 -3.50 -12.25
CA GLY A 148 7.48 -2.63 -13.42
C GLY A 148 7.19 -1.16 -13.10
N ASN A 149 7.55 -0.26 -14.03
CA ASN A 149 7.32 1.18 -13.93
C ASN A 149 6.07 1.67 -14.64
N ASP A 150 5.59 0.87 -15.55
CA ASP A 150 4.42 1.19 -16.36
C ASP A 150 3.17 0.60 -15.72
N ILE A 151 2.02 1.03 -16.21
CA ILE A 151 0.76 0.43 -15.78
C ILE A 151 0.71 -1.00 -16.32
N PRO A 152 0.58 -2.03 -15.46
CA PRO A 152 0.55 -3.41 -15.92
C PRO A 152 -0.71 -3.72 -16.72
N SER A 153 -0.62 -4.70 -17.60
CA SER A 153 -1.79 -5.41 -18.11
C SER A 153 -2.46 -6.22 -17.00
N ILE A 154 -3.69 -6.64 -17.20
CA ILE A 154 -4.42 -7.50 -16.26
C ILE A 154 -3.65 -8.80 -16.00
N LYS A 155 -3.09 -9.41 -17.06
CA LYS A 155 -2.28 -10.62 -16.92
C LYS A 155 -1.07 -10.43 -16.00
N GLU A 156 -0.36 -9.32 -16.14
CA GLU A 156 0.82 -9.01 -15.34
C GLU A 156 0.46 -8.64 -13.89
N ALA A 157 -0.71 -8.03 -13.68
CA ALA A 157 -1.19 -7.61 -12.37
C ALA A 157 -1.75 -8.75 -11.52
N ARG A 158 -2.25 -9.84 -12.15
CA ARG A 158 -2.83 -10.96 -11.41
C ARG A 158 -1.85 -11.56 -10.40
N GLY A 159 -2.34 -11.79 -9.19
CA GLY A 159 -1.56 -12.28 -8.06
C GLY A 159 -0.56 -11.27 -7.50
N LYS A 160 -0.68 -9.98 -7.84
CA LYS A 160 0.29 -8.94 -7.48
C LYS A 160 -0.34 -7.76 -6.74
N ILE A 161 0.45 -7.21 -5.83
CA ILE A 161 0.25 -5.86 -5.29
C ILE A 161 0.89 -4.89 -6.28
N VAL A 162 0.11 -3.93 -6.77
CA VAL A 162 0.58 -2.82 -7.61
C VAL A 162 0.63 -1.58 -6.74
N PHE A 163 1.83 -1.15 -6.38
CA PHE A 163 2.01 0.05 -5.57
C PHE A 163 1.85 1.31 -6.40
N ILE A 164 1.08 2.27 -5.88
CA ILE A 164 1.03 3.66 -6.34
C ILE A 164 1.62 4.54 -5.25
N ARG A 165 2.80 5.07 -5.51
CA ARG A 165 3.53 5.91 -4.60
C ARG A 165 2.99 7.34 -4.64
N ARG A 166 2.56 7.86 -3.49
CA ARG A 166 2.11 9.24 -3.31
C ARG A 166 3.08 10.04 -2.43
N TYR A 167 4.38 9.84 -2.64
CA TYR A 167 5.48 10.57 -2.01
C TYR A 167 6.69 10.59 -2.94
N ASP A 168 7.54 11.58 -2.76
CA ASP A 168 8.82 11.65 -3.45
C ASP A 168 9.92 11.00 -2.62
N ILE A 169 10.92 10.45 -3.31
CA ILE A 169 12.12 9.91 -2.67
C ILE A 169 13.23 10.94 -2.83
N ASP A 170 13.75 11.41 -1.71
CA ASP A 170 14.97 12.19 -1.67
C ASP A 170 16.16 11.24 -1.78
N THR A 171 16.76 11.16 -2.96
CA THR A 171 17.89 10.27 -3.24
C THR A 171 19.17 10.64 -2.48
N ASN A 172 19.26 11.85 -1.90
CA ASN A 172 20.36 12.23 -1.03
C ASN A 172 20.24 11.60 0.36
N LYS A 173 19.01 11.28 0.78
CA LYS A 173 18.74 10.66 2.09
C LYS A 173 18.56 9.15 1.99
N TYR A 174 17.92 8.70 0.93
CA TYR A 174 17.71 7.29 0.66
C TYR A 174 17.81 6.99 -0.83
N ASN A 175 18.83 6.25 -1.21
CA ASN A 175 18.96 5.73 -2.56
C ASN A 175 18.49 4.27 -2.58
N PRO A 176 17.45 3.93 -3.33
CA PRO A 176 16.99 2.55 -3.47
C PRO A 176 18.09 1.58 -3.93
N ALA A 177 19.07 2.06 -4.70
CA ALA A 177 20.20 1.26 -5.16
C ALA A 177 21.08 0.73 -4.00
N ASP A 178 21.09 1.41 -2.85
CA ASP A 178 21.84 0.95 -1.66
C ASP A 178 21.28 -0.35 -1.09
N ASP A 179 19.99 -0.61 -1.35
CA ASP A 179 19.32 -1.86 -1.02
C ASP A 179 19.26 -2.85 -2.21
N ASN A 180 20.03 -2.62 -3.26
CA ASN A 180 19.93 -3.32 -4.55
C ASN A 180 18.54 -3.22 -5.19
N LEU A 181 17.81 -2.17 -4.89
CA LEU A 181 16.53 -1.83 -5.50
C LEU A 181 16.74 -0.78 -6.56
N ASN A 182 16.21 -1.00 -7.74
CA ASN A 182 16.13 0.02 -8.77
C ASN A 182 15.03 1.03 -8.39
N GLU A 183 15.18 2.32 -8.73
CA GLU A 183 14.10 3.32 -8.59
C GLU A 183 12.77 2.84 -9.19
N ARG A 184 12.85 1.98 -10.14
CA ARG A 184 11.72 1.34 -10.83
C ARG A 184 10.84 0.49 -9.93
N TRP A 185 11.34 -0.02 -8.82
CA TRP A 185 10.66 -1.00 -7.97
C TRP A 185 9.76 -0.38 -6.91
N PHE A 186 9.73 0.95 -6.81
CA PHE A 186 8.91 1.67 -5.86
C PHE A 186 7.47 1.94 -6.31
N GLY A 187 7.03 1.25 -7.36
CA GLY A 187 5.68 1.42 -7.88
C GLY A 187 5.50 2.66 -8.75
N ILE A 188 4.28 2.88 -9.18
CA ILE A 188 3.90 3.96 -10.08
C ILE A 188 3.91 5.29 -9.29
N ASN A 189 4.75 6.25 -9.70
CA ASN A 189 4.71 7.59 -9.14
C ASN A 189 3.62 8.42 -9.85
N LEU A 190 2.58 8.82 -9.14
CA LEU A 190 1.49 9.63 -9.70
C LEU A 190 1.98 10.95 -10.33
N GLY A 191 3.01 11.60 -9.74
CA GLY A 191 3.58 12.82 -10.31
C GLY A 191 4.16 12.60 -11.70
N ARG A 192 4.83 11.49 -11.95
CA ARG A 192 5.36 11.13 -13.29
C ARG A 192 4.27 10.72 -14.28
N LEU A 193 3.15 10.19 -13.79
CA LEU A 193 2.03 9.77 -14.65
C LEU A 193 1.33 10.99 -15.29
N PHE A 194 1.19 12.08 -14.54
CA PHE A 194 0.57 13.32 -15.04
C PHE A 194 1.48 14.09 -16.01
N LEU A 195 2.81 14.03 -15.83
CA LEU A 195 3.77 14.72 -16.70
C LEU A 195 3.97 14.03 -18.06
N ARG A 196 3.63 12.75 -18.22
CA ARG A 196 3.72 12.05 -19.51
C ARG A 196 2.50 12.25 -20.42
N ARG A 197 1.47 12.97 -19.97
CA ARG A 197 0.26 13.28 -20.78
C ARG A 197 0.20 14.71 -21.30
N LEU A 198 1.24 15.51 -21.10
CA LEU A 198 1.48 16.81 -21.71
C LEU A 198 2.56 16.68 -22.77
#